data_4bc23ef04962aec1056b2980d0480e1c
#
_entry.id   4bc23ef04962aec1056b2980d0480e1c
#
_cell.length_a   1.000
_cell.length_b   1.000
_cell.length_c   1.000
_cell.angle_alpha   90.00
_cell.angle_beta   90.00
_cell.angle_gamma   90.00
#
_symmetry.space_group_name_H-M   'P 1'
#
loop_
_entity.id
_entity.type
_entity.pdbx_description
1 polymer ?
#
loop_
_entity_poly.entity_id
_entity_poly.type
_entity_poly.pdbx_seq_one_letter_code
_entity_poly.pdbx_strand_id
1 'polypeptide(L)'
;MSVIDAMRASLAALELDAIEIIDDSAKHAGHAGAKGGGGHFRLAIVSPRFTGCGTMERHRLVYDALGPLMKREIHALGISAKTPDEH
;
A
#
# COMPACT_ATOMS: atom_id res chain seq x y z
N MET A 1 8.66 -15.42 1.20
CA MET A 1 7.50 -14.51 1.25
C MET A 1 7.72 -13.37 0.28
N SER A 2 6.74 -13.09 -0.56
CA SER A 2 6.85 -11.99 -1.51
C SER A 2 6.58 -10.65 -0.81
N VAL A 3 6.96 -9.55 -1.49
CA VAL A 3 6.65 -8.21 -0.96
C VAL A 3 5.15 -8.03 -0.80
N ILE A 4 4.37 -8.52 -1.76
CA ILE A 4 2.90 -8.44 -1.67
C ILE A 4 2.38 -9.18 -0.45
N ASP A 5 2.91 -10.37 -0.17
CA ASP A 5 2.50 -11.12 1.03
C ASP A 5 2.86 -10.37 2.29
N ALA A 6 4.04 -9.76 2.33
CA ALA A 6 4.47 -8.96 3.47
C ALA A 6 3.58 -7.73 3.66
N MET A 7 3.19 -7.07 2.56
CA MET A 7 2.27 -5.94 2.61
C MET A 7 0.91 -6.35 3.17
N ARG A 8 0.36 -7.47 2.71
CA ARG A 8 -0.93 -7.96 3.21
C ARG A 8 -0.87 -8.25 4.70
N ALA A 9 0.21 -8.90 5.15
CA ALA A 9 0.37 -9.23 6.55
C ALA A 9 0.46 -7.96 7.41
N SER A 10 1.23 -6.98 6.96
CA SER A 10 1.39 -5.73 7.70
C SER A 10 0.08 -4.93 7.74
N LEU A 11 -0.66 -4.89 6.64
CA LEU A 11 -1.89 -4.12 6.54
C LEU A 11 -3.06 -4.78 7.27
N ALA A 12 -2.94 -6.04 7.62
CA ALA A 12 -4.00 -6.75 8.35
C ALA A 12 -4.35 -6.05 9.68
N ALA A 13 -3.40 -5.31 10.26
CA ALA A 13 -3.64 -4.56 11.49
C ALA A 13 -4.71 -3.47 11.33
N LEU A 14 -5.04 -3.09 10.10
CA LEU A 14 -6.05 -2.07 9.81
C LEU A 14 -7.47 -2.64 9.72
N GLU A 15 -7.67 -3.92 10.04
CA GLU A 15 -8.99 -4.55 10.03
C GLU A 15 -9.67 -4.40 8.67
N LEU A 16 -9.03 -4.92 7.63
CA LEU A 16 -9.46 -4.71 6.25
C LEU A 16 -10.74 -5.47 5.91
N ASP A 17 -11.68 -4.77 5.25
CA ASP A 17 -12.84 -5.39 4.63
C ASP A 17 -12.49 -5.87 3.23
N ALA A 18 -11.58 -5.16 2.56
CA ALA A 18 -11.12 -5.53 1.22
C ALA A 18 -9.71 -4.99 1.00
N ILE A 19 -8.94 -5.68 0.20
CA ILE A 19 -7.61 -5.24 -0.19
C ILE A 19 -7.27 -5.74 -1.58
N GLU A 20 -6.68 -4.86 -2.39
CA GLU A 20 -6.14 -5.21 -3.68
C GLU A 20 -4.77 -4.56 -3.80
N ILE A 21 -3.77 -5.34 -4.18
CA ILE A 21 -2.41 -4.84 -4.38
C ILE A 21 -2.01 -5.16 -5.81
N ILE A 22 -1.65 -4.13 -6.56
CA ILE A 22 -1.20 -4.27 -7.94
C ILE A 22 0.28 -3.91 -8.01
N ASP A 23 1.06 -4.83 -8.53
CA ASP A 23 2.50 -4.60 -8.73
C ASP A 23 2.70 -3.96 -10.11
N ASP A 24 3.03 -2.68 -10.10
CA ASP A 24 3.28 -1.91 -11.31
C ASP A 24 4.76 -1.87 -11.69
N SER A 25 5.61 -2.62 -10.98
CA SER A 25 7.06 -2.58 -11.22
C SER A 25 7.43 -2.91 -12.65
N ALA A 26 6.71 -3.83 -13.28
CA ALA A 26 6.98 -4.25 -14.64
C ALA A 26 6.85 -3.12 -15.65
N LYS A 27 6.00 -2.14 -15.37
CA LYS A 27 5.80 -0.99 -16.25
C LYS A 27 7.02 -0.08 -16.28
N HIS A 28 7.88 -0.21 -15.29
CA HIS A 28 9.09 0.60 -15.15
C HIS A 28 10.36 -0.19 -15.45
N ALA A 29 10.22 -1.46 -15.80
CA ALA A 29 11.36 -2.30 -16.13
C ALA A 29 12.04 -1.73 -17.37
N GLY A 30 13.31 -1.51 -17.33
CA GLY A 30 14.03 -0.87 -18.41
C GLY A 30 14.31 0.60 -18.20
N HIS A 31 13.66 1.25 -17.27
CA HIS A 31 13.99 2.61 -16.87
C HIS A 31 15.20 2.59 -15.95
N ALA A 32 16.08 3.54 -16.11
CA ALA A 32 17.30 3.59 -15.29
C ALA A 32 16.99 3.63 -13.80
N GLY A 33 15.94 4.33 -13.41
CA GLY A 33 15.55 4.44 -12.02
C GLY A 33 15.06 3.14 -11.39
N ALA A 34 14.67 2.17 -12.21
CA ALA A 34 14.19 0.89 -11.73
C ALA A 34 15.30 0.00 -11.18
N LYS A 35 16.54 0.34 -11.47
CA LYS A 35 17.69 -0.47 -11.02
C LYS A 35 17.99 -0.31 -9.54
N GLY A 36 17.46 0.71 -8.92
CA GLY A 36 17.77 1.01 -7.53
C GLY A 36 17.10 0.12 -6.51
N GLY A 37 16.35 -0.87 -6.97
CA GLY A 37 15.57 -1.70 -6.08
C GLY A 37 14.29 -1.02 -5.65
N GLY A 38 13.47 -1.73 -4.90
CA GLY A 38 12.15 -1.27 -4.50
C GLY A 38 11.13 -1.40 -5.62
N GLY A 39 9.91 -1.75 -5.29
CA GLY A 39 8.83 -1.92 -6.22
C GLY A 39 7.92 -0.72 -6.33
N HIS A 40 7.16 -0.67 -7.42
CA HIS A 40 6.09 0.31 -7.62
C HIS A 40 4.77 -0.43 -7.47
N PHE A 41 3.94 0.00 -6.53
CA PHE A 41 2.71 -0.69 -6.22
C PHE A 41 1.53 0.26 -6.19
N ARG A 42 0.34 -0.29 -6.48
CA ARG A 42 -0.92 0.41 -6.24
C ARG A 42 -1.73 -0.39 -5.24
N LEU A 43 -2.26 0.30 -4.26
CA LEU A 43 -3.00 -0.31 -3.16
C LEU A 43 -4.40 0.27 -3.12
N ALA A 44 -5.41 -0.62 -3.15
CA ALA A 44 -6.78 -0.24 -2.90
C ALA A 44 -7.25 -1.00 -1.67
N ILE A 45 -7.64 -0.26 -0.63
CA ILE A 45 -8.02 -0.90 0.62
C ILE A 45 -9.28 -0.26 1.19
N VAL A 46 -10.08 -1.08 1.83
CA VAL A 46 -11.34 -0.68 2.46
C VAL A 46 -11.29 -1.11 3.92
N SER A 47 -11.48 -0.17 4.83
CA SER A 47 -11.44 -0.45 6.26
C SER A 47 -12.31 0.52 7.05
N PRO A 48 -13.04 0.04 8.06
CA PRO A 48 -13.78 0.93 8.95
C PRO A 48 -12.86 1.83 9.77
N ARG A 49 -11.57 1.49 9.85
CA ARG A 49 -10.59 2.31 10.58
C ARG A 49 -10.39 3.68 9.94
N PHE A 50 -10.79 3.85 8.69
CA PHE A 50 -10.69 5.13 8.00
C PHE A 50 -11.85 6.07 8.27
N THR A 51 -12.87 5.63 8.99
CA THR A 51 -14.03 6.45 9.32
C THR A 51 -13.59 7.69 10.11
N GLY A 52 -14.03 8.85 9.67
CA GLY A 52 -13.66 10.11 10.32
C GLY A 52 -12.28 10.64 9.96
N CYS A 53 -11.51 9.90 9.14
CA CYS A 53 -10.18 10.32 8.76
C CYS A 53 -10.18 11.01 7.40
N GLY A 54 -9.41 12.08 7.27
CA GLY A 54 -9.17 12.72 5.99
C GLY A 54 -8.16 11.91 5.17
N THR A 55 -7.93 12.33 3.93
CA THR A 55 -7.04 11.63 3.02
C THR A 55 -5.63 11.44 3.59
N MET A 56 -5.06 12.50 4.13
CA MET A 56 -3.70 12.41 4.68
C MET A 56 -3.61 11.49 5.88
N GLU A 57 -4.63 11.51 6.74
CA GLU A 57 -4.66 10.63 7.90
C GLU A 57 -4.75 9.16 7.49
N ARG A 58 -5.57 8.87 6.47
CA ARG A 58 -5.71 7.51 5.95
C ARG A 58 -4.39 7.02 5.38
N HIS A 59 -3.69 7.86 4.63
CA HIS A 59 -2.38 7.50 4.07
C HIS A 59 -1.36 7.27 5.17
N ARG A 60 -1.40 8.07 6.23
CA ARG A 60 -0.50 7.89 7.37
C ARG A 60 -0.73 6.55 8.04
N LEU A 61 -1.99 6.16 8.23
CA LEU A 61 -2.31 4.85 8.81
C LEU A 61 -1.73 3.73 7.96
N VAL A 62 -1.82 3.86 6.64
CA VAL A 62 -1.26 2.87 5.72
C VAL A 62 0.26 2.82 5.84
N TYR A 63 0.93 3.97 5.81
CA TYR A 63 2.39 4.02 5.93
C TYR A 63 2.86 3.45 7.25
N ASP A 64 2.18 3.79 8.35
CA ASP A 64 2.54 3.27 9.66
C ASP A 64 2.37 1.76 9.72
N ALA A 65 1.31 1.23 9.13
CA ALA A 65 1.07 -0.20 9.10
C ALA A 65 2.12 -0.94 8.27
N LEU A 66 2.55 -0.34 7.15
CA LEU A 66 3.59 -0.95 6.31
C LEU A 66 4.98 -0.88 6.94
N GLY A 67 5.21 0.16 7.75
CA GLY A 67 6.45 0.27 8.52
C GLY A 67 7.71 0.20 7.67
N PRO A 68 8.65 -0.69 8.03
CA PRO A 68 9.95 -0.78 7.33
C PRO A 68 9.86 -1.11 5.86
N LEU A 69 8.75 -1.70 5.40
CA LEU A 69 8.59 -2.03 3.98
C LEU A 69 8.68 -0.78 3.10
N MET A 70 8.22 0.37 3.61
CA MET A 70 8.29 1.63 2.88
C MET A 70 9.71 2.11 2.64
N LYS A 71 10.67 1.62 3.43
CA LYS A 71 12.07 2.06 3.33
C LYS A 71 12.87 1.23 2.35
N ARG A 72 12.46 -0.01 2.10
CA ARG A 72 13.26 -0.95 1.31
C ARG A 72 12.52 -1.51 0.11
N GLU A 73 11.40 -2.20 0.37
CA GLU A 73 10.71 -2.98 -0.66
C GLU A 73 9.78 -2.14 -1.51
N ILE A 74 9.32 -1.01 -0.98
CA ILE A 74 8.37 -0.15 -1.69
C ILE A 74 9.03 1.15 -2.05
N HIS A 75 9.25 1.38 -3.35
CA HIS A 75 9.82 2.62 -3.84
C HIS A 75 8.73 3.68 -4.07
N ALA A 76 7.62 3.27 -4.64
CA ALA A 76 6.49 4.15 -4.89
C ALA A 76 5.19 3.41 -4.59
N LEU A 77 4.24 4.10 -3.99
CA LEU A 77 2.96 3.51 -3.60
C LEU A 77 1.82 4.48 -3.85
N GLY A 78 0.90 4.07 -4.74
CA GLY A 78 -0.37 4.77 -4.91
C GLY A 78 -1.38 4.16 -3.96
N ILE A 79 -2.14 4.99 -3.26
CA ILE A 79 -3.07 4.52 -2.24
C ILE A 79 -4.48 5.00 -2.54
N SER A 80 -5.43 4.06 -2.52
CA SER A 80 -6.86 4.35 -2.48
C SER A 80 -7.40 3.73 -1.19
N ALA A 81 -7.73 4.58 -0.21
CA ALA A 81 -8.19 4.14 1.10
C ALA A 81 -9.62 4.63 1.32
N LYS A 82 -10.54 3.69 1.51
CA LYS A 82 -11.97 3.99 1.64
C LYS A 82 -12.56 3.32 2.86
N THR A 83 -13.66 3.90 3.36
CA THR A 83 -14.49 3.22 4.34
C THR A 83 -15.47 2.30 3.62
N PRO A 84 -16.09 1.32 4.31
CA PRO A 84 -17.03 0.42 3.67
C PRO A 84 -18.19 1.12 2.97
N ASP A 85 -18.67 2.23 3.51
CA ASP A 85 -19.79 2.97 2.91
C ASP A 85 -19.35 3.86 1.74
N GLU A 86 -18.06 4.09 1.57
CA GLU A 86 -17.51 4.83 0.42
C GLU A 86 -17.19 3.90 -0.75
N HIS A 87 -17.14 2.62 -0.49
CA HIS A 87 -16.68 1.63 -1.45
C HIS A 87 -17.68 1.37 -2.62
#